data_e0d223ff4e348fb96cca9cb7da1f813b
#
_entry.id   e0d223ff4e348fb96cca9cb7da1f813b
#
_cell.length_a   1.000
_cell.length_b   1.000
_cell.length_c   1.000
_cell.angle_alpha   90.00
_cell.angle_beta   90.00
_cell.angle_gamma   90.00
#
_symmetry.space_group_name_H-M   'P 1'
#
loop_
_entity.id
_entity.type
_entity.pdbx_description
1 polymer ?
#
loop_
_entity_poly.entity_id
_entity_poly.type
_entity_poly.pdbx_seq_one_letter_code
_entity_poly.pdbx_strand_id
1 'polypeptide(L)'
;MKQHRLLITLLLVTVAMQSTLADEIKIVGQNVQNFFYSLDRGRTQHNGVALSNYNTVEGRTAKLNAIINTLSQYNADIYAFNEIEVKVNGSAADEDALVLLAQAMSAKTGKSYVAVADDQTYELSASADGLIRSGFIYNSATIETVGASVSTAYGYSNIYPAQMRMQTFKSKASGEMFNLTMNHFKASTSDDPSYDINQREGNSIALLKGLDQATADPDILVLGDLNTEMGEQCLNNLVDAGYEEQILKRDPNAVSHWYNYVGYLIDHTFANSTMAAQVTDAHIEYVANKHSVGDNAYSDHDPYVVTLNLQAQEAATYSYKKVSTVTAGKKYLLVANNSKTANPIDIDKNYDRLSATDVTPSDGVITMTTNKNGFKFEDAGSNQFNIKDYYGRYIYQQGTYANIQTGNKDKASNNNWDFELVAYDDAYKIQTSNGYYLLYQKNYSNFSWVNYASIYSGNYVTSLWEYDPTEATGISTVNVYSQPTVTRKSIVNGRLIIVTGKGQKYTAAGIEIR
;
A
#
# COMPACT_ATOMS: atom_id res chain seq x y z
N MET A 1 29.37 31.06 67.81
CA MET A 1 28.40 30.14 67.18
C MET A 1 27.82 30.82 65.94
N LYS A 2 28.32 30.44 64.77
CA LYS A 2 27.80 30.96 63.48
C LYS A 2 26.86 29.89 62.88
N GLN A 3 25.58 30.24 62.79
CA GLN A 3 24.59 29.41 62.13
C GLN A 3 24.73 29.58 60.59
N HIS A 4 25.09 28.51 59.91
CA HIS A 4 25.01 28.43 58.46
C HIS A 4 23.55 28.05 58.05
N ARG A 5 22.86 28.99 57.46
CA ARG A 5 21.59 28.72 56.80
C ARG A 5 21.88 28.11 55.39
N LEU A 6 21.56 26.84 55.24
CA LEU A 6 21.61 26.15 53.96
C LEU A 6 20.35 26.54 53.15
N LEU A 7 20.54 27.33 52.09
CA LEU A 7 19.48 27.67 51.15
C LEU A 7 19.37 26.52 50.14
N ILE A 8 18.36 25.68 50.28
CA ILE A 8 18.03 24.68 49.28
C ILE A 8 17.17 25.37 48.21
N THR A 9 17.78 25.66 47.06
CA THR A 9 17.05 26.14 45.89
C THR A 9 16.42 24.93 45.21
N LEU A 10 15.12 24.76 45.41
CA LEU A 10 14.31 23.75 44.69
C LEU A 10 14.10 24.24 43.28
N LEU A 11 14.85 23.71 42.32
CA LEU A 11 14.66 23.95 40.91
C LEU A 11 13.43 23.12 40.46
N LEU A 12 12.25 23.76 40.43
CA LEU A 12 11.08 23.20 39.77
C LEU A 12 11.34 23.18 38.24
N VAL A 13 11.72 22.04 37.71
CA VAL A 13 11.64 21.77 36.29
C VAL A 13 10.16 21.52 35.97
N THR A 14 9.46 22.55 35.60
CA THR A 14 8.15 22.37 34.92
C THR A 14 8.43 21.81 33.55
N VAL A 15 8.37 20.49 33.42
CA VAL A 15 8.14 19.85 32.13
C VAL A 15 6.75 20.30 31.72
N ALA A 16 6.67 21.28 30.82
CA ALA A 16 5.45 21.56 30.11
C ALA A 16 5.15 20.32 29.28
N MET A 17 4.30 19.44 29.78
CA MET A 17 3.57 18.52 28.93
C MET A 17 2.75 19.42 28.02
N GLN A 18 3.26 19.72 26.82
CA GLN A 18 2.39 20.11 25.72
C GLN A 18 1.47 18.91 25.53
N SER A 19 0.25 19.02 26.02
CA SER A 19 -0.83 18.19 25.53
C SER A 19 -0.92 18.51 24.05
N THR A 20 -0.37 17.64 23.21
CA THR A 20 -0.64 17.67 21.78
C THR A 20 -2.15 17.52 21.68
N LEU A 21 -2.82 18.60 21.32
CA LEU A 21 -4.23 18.54 21.03
C LEU A 21 -4.35 17.58 19.87
N ALA A 22 -5.00 16.45 20.13
CA ALA A 22 -5.35 15.51 19.09
C ALA A 22 -6.18 16.26 18.03
N ASP A 23 -5.82 16.08 16.77
CA ASP A 23 -6.39 16.82 15.65
C ASP A 23 -7.14 15.86 14.74
N GLU A 24 -8.45 16.04 14.70
CA GLU A 24 -9.30 15.22 13.84
C GLU A 24 -9.21 15.70 12.40
N ILE A 25 -8.74 14.83 11.52
CA ILE A 25 -8.68 15.05 10.07
C ILE A 25 -9.59 14.03 9.38
N LYS A 26 -10.50 14.55 8.56
CA LYS A 26 -11.39 13.71 7.77
C LYS A 26 -10.98 13.71 6.31
N ILE A 27 -10.85 12.50 5.76
CA ILE A 27 -10.47 12.24 4.37
C ILE A 27 -11.61 11.48 3.69
N VAL A 28 -11.96 11.87 2.48
CA VAL A 28 -12.91 11.13 1.63
C VAL A 28 -12.19 10.67 0.37
N GLY A 29 -12.22 9.38 0.09
CA GLY A 29 -11.74 8.81 -1.16
C GLY A 29 -12.91 8.48 -2.09
N GLN A 30 -12.72 8.69 -3.39
CA GLN A 30 -13.75 8.44 -4.40
C GLN A 30 -13.17 8.20 -5.79
N ASN A 31 -13.48 7.05 -6.40
CA ASN A 31 -13.43 6.92 -7.84
C ASN A 31 -14.67 7.62 -8.44
N VAL A 32 -14.46 8.64 -9.27
CA VAL A 32 -15.56 9.46 -9.83
C VAL A 32 -16.02 9.01 -11.21
N GLN A 33 -15.57 7.86 -11.68
CA GLN A 33 -15.94 7.28 -12.97
C GLN A 33 -15.83 8.27 -14.13
N ASN A 34 -14.60 8.62 -14.49
CA ASN A 34 -14.27 9.48 -15.65
C ASN A 34 -14.80 10.93 -15.56
N PHE A 35 -14.21 11.75 -14.72
CA PHE A 35 -14.50 13.17 -14.70
C PHE A 35 -13.49 13.97 -15.54
N PHE A 36 -13.95 14.60 -16.61
CA PHE A 36 -13.13 15.36 -17.58
C PHE A 36 -13.49 16.85 -17.60
N TYR A 37 -12.47 17.69 -17.65
CA TYR A 37 -12.61 19.12 -17.91
C TYR A 37 -12.84 19.39 -19.40
N SER A 38 -12.06 18.73 -20.26
CA SER A 38 -12.09 18.94 -21.72
C SER A 38 -13.35 18.36 -22.35
N LEU A 39 -13.99 19.15 -23.19
CA LEU A 39 -15.29 18.79 -23.79
C LEU A 39 -15.18 18.00 -25.09
N ASP A 40 -14.10 18.13 -25.83
CA ASP A 40 -13.93 17.45 -27.12
C ASP A 40 -12.57 16.76 -27.15
N ARG A 41 -12.60 15.43 -27.10
CA ARG A 41 -11.42 14.59 -27.22
C ARG A 41 -11.48 13.61 -28.35
N GLY A 42 -12.45 13.75 -29.26
CA GLY A 42 -12.67 12.82 -30.37
C GLY A 42 -13.00 11.40 -29.91
N ARG A 43 -13.38 11.19 -28.64
CA ARG A 43 -13.74 9.90 -28.08
C ARG A 43 -15.24 9.84 -27.80
N THR A 44 -15.82 8.67 -28.10
CA THR A 44 -17.24 8.40 -27.85
C THR A 44 -17.47 7.63 -26.56
N GLN A 45 -16.45 6.94 -26.05
CA GLN A 45 -16.53 6.12 -24.82
C GLN A 45 -15.19 6.05 -24.11
N HIS A 46 -15.25 5.89 -22.78
CA HIS A 46 -14.15 5.46 -21.94
C HIS A 46 -14.66 4.38 -20.97
N ASN A 47 -13.99 3.24 -20.90
CA ASN A 47 -14.40 2.07 -20.09
C ASN A 47 -15.90 1.69 -20.26
N GLY A 48 -16.41 1.75 -21.50
CA GLY A 48 -17.81 1.44 -21.79
C GLY A 48 -18.82 2.54 -21.44
N VAL A 49 -18.39 3.62 -20.78
CA VAL A 49 -19.25 4.77 -20.48
C VAL A 49 -19.25 5.74 -21.65
N ALA A 50 -20.46 6.11 -22.13
CA ALA A 50 -20.60 7.08 -23.20
C ALA A 50 -20.08 8.45 -22.75
N LEU A 51 -19.10 8.99 -23.46
CA LEU A 51 -18.57 10.33 -23.21
C LEU A 51 -19.52 11.44 -23.69
N SER A 52 -20.65 11.09 -24.31
CA SER A 52 -21.68 12.05 -24.71
C SER A 52 -22.17 12.95 -23.58
N ASN A 53 -22.15 12.45 -22.35
CA ASN A 53 -22.51 13.24 -21.16
C ASN A 53 -21.44 14.27 -20.78
N TYR A 54 -20.23 14.17 -21.34
CA TYR A 54 -19.11 15.07 -21.06
C TYR A 54 -18.76 15.98 -22.24
N ASN A 55 -19.34 15.73 -23.42
CA ASN A 55 -19.07 16.49 -24.63
C ASN A 55 -19.78 17.85 -24.67
N THR A 56 -20.57 18.15 -23.64
CA THR A 56 -21.25 19.44 -23.50
C THR A 56 -20.96 20.08 -22.15
N VAL A 57 -21.06 21.41 -22.09
CA VAL A 57 -20.93 22.16 -20.82
C VAL A 57 -21.99 21.71 -19.82
N GLU A 58 -23.20 21.45 -20.28
CA GLU A 58 -24.33 21.01 -19.46
C GLU A 58 -24.06 19.64 -18.84
N GLY A 59 -23.59 18.66 -19.65
CA GLY A 59 -23.27 17.31 -19.17
C GLY A 59 -22.14 17.30 -18.14
N ARG A 60 -21.04 18.01 -18.42
CA ARG A 60 -19.95 18.21 -17.46
C ARG A 60 -20.43 18.85 -16.17
N THR A 61 -21.26 19.91 -16.27
CA THR A 61 -21.79 20.62 -15.10
C THR A 61 -22.72 19.71 -14.29
N ALA A 62 -23.56 18.92 -14.94
CA ALA A 62 -24.42 17.95 -14.25
C ALA A 62 -23.60 16.91 -13.47
N LYS A 63 -22.55 16.35 -14.08
CA LYS A 63 -21.63 15.41 -13.42
C LYS A 63 -20.92 16.07 -12.24
N LEU A 64 -20.35 17.26 -12.43
CA LEU A 64 -19.72 18.03 -11.38
C LEU A 64 -20.67 18.27 -10.20
N ASN A 65 -21.88 18.73 -10.48
CA ASN A 65 -22.87 18.99 -9.45
C ASN A 65 -23.26 17.71 -8.69
N ALA A 66 -23.38 16.58 -9.37
CA ALA A 66 -23.68 15.30 -8.73
C ALA A 66 -22.55 14.88 -7.77
N ILE A 67 -21.28 14.96 -8.21
CA ILE A 67 -20.10 14.71 -7.37
C ILE A 67 -20.12 15.61 -6.14
N ILE A 68 -20.23 16.93 -6.34
CA ILE A 68 -20.13 17.92 -5.27
C ILE A 68 -21.32 17.82 -4.30
N ASN A 69 -22.54 17.63 -4.79
CA ASN A 69 -23.72 17.49 -3.92
C ASN A 69 -23.61 16.25 -3.03
N THR A 70 -23.02 15.16 -3.54
CA THR A 70 -22.81 13.94 -2.74
C THR A 70 -21.66 14.12 -1.76
N LEU A 71 -20.51 14.60 -2.20
CA LEU A 71 -19.31 14.58 -1.36
C LEU A 71 -19.26 15.74 -0.35
N SER A 72 -19.86 16.89 -0.66
CA SER A 72 -19.84 18.04 0.26
C SER A 72 -20.48 17.79 1.62
N GLN A 73 -21.40 16.83 1.71
CA GLN A 73 -22.06 16.47 2.97
C GLN A 73 -21.11 15.90 4.03
N TYR A 74 -19.97 15.29 3.60
CA TYR A 74 -19.01 14.72 4.52
C TYR A 74 -18.11 15.76 5.18
N ASN A 75 -18.07 16.96 4.64
CA ASN A 75 -17.36 18.10 5.21
C ASN A 75 -15.87 17.81 5.48
N ALA A 76 -15.23 17.02 4.62
CA ALA A 76 -13.88 16.54 4.80
C ALA A 76 -12.82 17.64 4.70
N ASP A 77 -11.64 17.38 5.26
CA ASP A 77 -10.46 18.23 5.11
C ASP A 77 -9.72 17.96 3.82
N ILE A 78 -9.75 16.69 3.36
CA ILE A 78 -9.12 16.25 2.12
C ILE A 78 -10.11 15.37 1.35
N TYR A 79 -10.20 15.58 0.03
CA TYR A 79 -10.84 14.66 -0.90
C TYR A 79 -9.78 14.11 -1.85
N ALA A 80 -9.73 12.80 -1.98
CA ALA A 80 -8.83 12.06 -2.84
C ALA A 80 -9.64 11.38 -3.96
N PHE A 81 -9.23 11.55 -5.21
CA PHE A 81 -10.00 11.12 -6.37
C PHE A 81 -9.22 10.18 -7.26
N ASN A 82 -9.89 9.15 -7.80
CA ASN A 82 -9.49 8.42 -8.98
C ASN A 82 -10.35 8.81 -10.18
N GLU A 83 -9.86 8.53 -11.38
CA GLU A 83 -10.53 8.74 -12.66
C GLU A 83 -10.89 10.22 -12.96
N ILE A 84 -10.04 11.13 -12.56
CA ILE A 84 -10.10 12.52 -13.02
C ILE A 84 -9.17 12.71 -14.22
N GLU A 85 -9.51 13.66 -15.09
CA GLU A 85 -8.68 13.95 -16.27
C GLU A 85 -7.25 14.33 -15.90
N VAL A 86 -6.28 13.83 -16.67
CA VAL A 86 -4.88 14.26 -16.56
C VAL A 86 -4.76 15.75 -16.85
N LYS A 87 -3.79 16.42 -16.23
CA LYS A 87 -3.44 17.77 -16.60
C LYS A 87 -2.77 17.76 -17.98
N VAL A 88 -3.36 18.45 -18.93
CA VAL A 88 -2.91 18.45 -20.32
C VAL A 88 -1.79 19.45 -20.51
N ASN A 89 -0.78 19.10 -21.30
CA ASN A 89 0.29 20.02 -21.71
C ASN A 89 -0.28 21.27 -22.39
N GLY A 90 0.17 22.44 -21.96
CA GLY A 90 -0.24 23.71 -22.53
C GLY A 90 -1.59 24.24 -22.07
N SER A 91 -2.34 23.50 -21.23
CA SER A 91 -3.58 24.01 -20.61
C SER A 91 -3.28 25.13 -19.61
N ALA A 92 -4.16 26.11 -19.51
CA ALA A 92 -4.10 27.11 -18.45
C ALA A 92 -4.26 26.46 -17.07
N ALA A 93 -3.82 27.14 -16.01
CA ALA A 93 -3.83 26.57 -14.66
C ALA A 93 -5.25 26.28 -14.14
N ASP A 94 -6.24 27.00 -14.62
CA ASP A 94 -7.67 26.84 -14.30
C ASP A 94 -8.39 25.86 -15.25
N GLU A 95 -7.74 25.43 -16.33
CA GLU A 95 -8.24 24.41 -17.24
C GLU A 95 -7.85 23.00 -16.76
N ASP A 96 -8.26 22.66 -15.55
CA ASP A 96 -7.91 21.40 -14.89
C ASP A 96 -9.14 20.86 -14.14
N ALA A 97 -9.43 19.57 -14.34
CA ALA A 97 -10.59 18.91 -13.71
C ALA A 97 -10.53 18.96 -12.18
N LEU A 98 -9.33 18.85 -11.61
CA LEU A 98 -9.14 18.91 -10.16
C LEU A 98 -9.35 20.31 -9.60
N VAL A 99 -8.91 21.34 -10.34
CA VAL A 99 -9.16 22.75 -9.98
C VAL A 99 -10.64 23.05 -10.03
N LEU A 100 -11.36 22.55 -11.04
CA LEU A 100 -12.81 22.72 -11.15
C LEU A 100 -13.55 22.06 -9.97
N LEU A 101 -13.14 20.86 -9.56
CA LEU A 101 -13.67 20.21 -8.35
C LEU A 101 -13.42 21.04 -7.09
N ALA A 102 -12.21 21.58 -6.91
CA ALA A 102 -11.87 22.41 -5.76
C ALA A 102 -12.70 23.70 -5.69
N GLN A 103 -12.87 24.40 -6.82
CA GLN A 103 -13.69 25.61 -6.92
C GLN A 103 -15.16 25.32 -6.61
N ALA A 104 -15.71 24.25 -7.20
CA ALA A 104 -17.10 23.86 -6.96
C ALA A 104 -17.36 23.42 -5.51
N MET A 105 -16.41 22.67 -4.92
CA MET A 105 -16.47 22.27 -3.50
C MET A 105 -16.42 23.51 -2.59
N SER A 106 -15.54 24.46 -2.89
CA SER A 106 -15.46 25.73 -2.15
C SER A 106 -16.76 26.53 -2.21
N ALA A 107 -17.31 26.68 -3.42
CA ALA A 107 -18.57 27.37 -3.62
C ALA A 107 -19.75 26.71 -2.87
N LYS A 108 -19.77 25.37 -2.83
CA LYS A 108 -20.83 24.60 -2.18
C LYS A 108 -20.76 24.66 -0.67
N THR A 109 -19.55 24.58 -0.10
CA THR A 109 -19.34 24.41 1.35
C THR A 109 -19.05 25.72 2.08
N GLY A 110 -18.62 26.77 1.36
CA GLY A 110 -18.09 28.00 1.94
C GLY A 110 -16.68 27.87 2.52
N LYS A 111 -16.02 26.71 2.39
CA LYS A 111 -14.62 26.48 2.78
C LYS A 111 -13.67 26.80 1.62
N SER A 112 -12.39 26.90 1.89
CA SER A 112 -11.35 27.18 0.89
C SER A 112 -10.65 25.91 0.45
N TYR A 113 -11.21 25.19 -0.52
CA TYR A 113 -10.56 24.04 -1.12
C TYR A 113 -9.61 24.44 -2.23
N VAL A 114 -8.43 23.79 -2.24
CA VAL A 114 -7.37 24.00 -3.21
C VAL A 114 -6.98 22.66 -3.80
N ALA A 115 -6.77 22.61 -5.11
CA ALA A 115 -6.22 21.44 -5.77
C ALA A 115 -4.73 21.28 -5.43
N VAL A 116 -4.29 20.07 -5.14
CA VAL A 116 -2.86 19.79 -5.08
C VAL A 116 -2.26 19.93 -6.47
N ALA A 117 -1.20 20.73 -6.58
CA ALA A 117 -0.53 20.94 -7.85
C ALA A 117 0.07 19.62 -8.36
N ASP A 118 -0.23 19.28 -9.61
CA ASP A 118 0.47 18.22 -10.31
C ASP A 118 1.76 18.80 -10.90
N ASP A 119 2.88 18.20 -10.58
CA ASP A 119 4.20 18.58 -11.10
C ASP A 119 4.41 18.09 -12.55
N GLN A 120 3.50 17.24 -13.03
CA GLN A 120 3.58 16.65 -14.37
C GLN A 120 2.36 17.04 -15.21
N THR A 121 2.64 17.29 -16.48
CA THR A 121 1.63 17.44 -17.52
C THR A 121 1.79 16.30 -18.51
N TYR A 122 0.69 15.93 -19.15
CA TYR A 122 0.65 14.76 -20.01
C TYR A 122 0.22 15.14 -21.42
N GLU A 123 0.87 14.55 -22.41
CA GLU A 123 0.35 14.56 -23.76
C GLU A 123 -0.94 13.73 -23.80
N LEU A 124 -1.92 14.23 -24.52
CA LEU A 124 -3.14 13.47 -24.77
C LEU A 124 -2.82 12.23 -25.61
N SER A 125 -2.77 11.09 -24.94
CA SER A 125 -2.59 9.83 -25.64
C SER A 125 -3.91 9.31 -26.21
N ALA A 126 -3.81 8.54 -27.31
CA ALA A 126 -4.97 7.85 -27.85
C ALA A 126 -5.45 6.68 -26.97
N SER A 127 -4.68 6.27 -25.94
CA SER A 127 -5.09 5.20 -25.03
C SER A 127 -5.99 5.73 -23.92
N ALA A 128 -6.99 4.93 -23.53
CA ALA A 128 -7.93 5.27 -22.47
C ALA A 128 -7.23 5.58 -21.14
N ASP A 129 -6.29 4.71 -20.77
CA ASP A 129 -5.61 4.73 -19.50
C ASP A 129 -4.67 5.95 -19.32
N GLY A 130 -4.24 6.58 -20.43
CA GLY A 130 -3.43 7.80 -20.39
C GLY A 130 -4.22 9.09 -20.22
N LEU A 131 -5.54 9.03 -20.03
CA LEU A 131 -6.40 10.21 -19.90
C LEU A 131 -6.83 10.50 -18.47
N ILE A 132 -6.66 9.56 -17.55
CA ILE A 132 -7.12 9.66 -16.17
C ILE A 132 -5.95 9.66 -15.20
N ARG A 133 -6.15 10.32 -14.08
CA ARG A 133 -5.19 10.37 -12.96
C ARG A 133 -5.88 10.25 -11.62
N SER A 134 -5.06 10.06 -10.60
CA SER A 134 -5.41 10.29 -9.20
C SER A 134 -5.01 11.70 -8.76
N GLY A 135 -5.69 12.27 -7.78
CA GLY A 135 -5.36 13.61 -7.29
C GLY A 135 -6.13 13.98 -6.02
N PHE A 136 -5.79 15.17 -5.47
CA PHE A 136 -6.31 15.60 -4.18
C PHE A 136 -6.77 17.05 -4.23
N ILE A 137 -7.85 17.34 -3.50
CA ILE A 137 -8.19 18.70 -3.08
C ILE A 137 -8.21 18.73 -1.55
N TYR A 138 -7.84 19.86 -0.96
CA TYR A 138 -7.77 19.99 0.48
C TYR A 138 -8.28 21.35 0.97
N ASN A 139 -8.85 21.40 2.17
CA ASN A 139 -9.24 22.63 2.83
C ASN A 139 -7.99 23.37 3.32
N SER A 140 -7.65 24.45 2.64
CA SER A 140 -6.44 25.23 2.95
C SER A 140 -6.50 25.99 4.28
N ALA A 141 -7.65 26.03 4.93
CA ALA A 141 -7.75 26.60 6.28
C ALA A 141 -7.22 25.65 7.36
N THR A 142 -7.36 24.32 7.16
CA THR A 142 -6.99 23.29 8.16
C THR A 142 -5.74 22.53 7.77
N ILE A 143 -5.45 22.38 6.49
CA ILE A 143 -4.36 21.58 5.93
C ILE A 143 -3.43 22.44 5.10
N GLU A 144 -2.16 22.05 5.05
CA GLU A 144 -1.16 22.53 4.08
C GLU A 144 -0.43 21.37 3.44
N THR A 145 0.08 21.55 2.21
CA THR A 145 0.93 20.57 1.52
C THR A 145 2.39 20.78 1.89
N VAL A 146 3.14 19.68 2.01
CA VAL A 146 4.59 19.69 2.25
C VAL A 146 5.27 19.07 1.02
N GLY A 147 6.07 19.86 0.33
CA GLY A 147 6.70 19.44 -0.93
C GLY A 147 5.69 19.32 -2.09
N ALA A 148 6.18 18.81 -3.21
CA ALA A 148 5.39 18.53 -4.41
C ALA A 148 4.70 17.17 -4.33
N SER A 149 3.57 17.03 -5.01
CA SER A 149 2.96 15.71 -5.25
C SER A 149 3.87 14.89 -6.16
N VAL A 150 4.08 13.62 -5.83
CA VAL A 150 4.95 12.71 -6.58
C VAL A 150 4.20 11.45 -7.01
N SER A 151 4.66 10.83 -8.10
CA SER A 151 4.16 9.52 -8.50
C SER A 151 4.74 8.43 -7.61
N THR A 152 3.90 7.48 -7.20
CA THR A 152 4.33 6.22 -6.56
C THR A 152 4.50 5.08 -7.56
N ALA A 153 4.22 5.31 -8.85
CA ALA A 153 4.43 4.32 -9.91
C ALA A 153 5.93 4.26 -10.28
N TYR A 154 6.69 3.46 -9.56
CA TYR A 154 8.14 3.42 -9.72
C TYR A 154 8.61 2.19 -10.52
N GLY A 155 9.33 2.43 -11.63
CA GLY A 155 10.15 1.41 -12.30
C GLY A 155 9.42 0.38 -13.18
N TYR A 156 8.11 0.43 -13.33
CA TYR A 156 7.35 -0.49 -14.18
C TYR A 156 6.84 0.18 -15.45
N SER A 157 7.18 -0.39 -16.62
CA SER A 157 6.92 0.20 -17.93
C SER A 157 5.45 0.33 -18.34
N ASN A 158 4.56 -0.39 -17.66
CA ASN A 158 3.12 -0.43 -17.99
C ASN A 158 2.24 0.20 -16.91
N ILE A 159 2.84 0.92 -15.96
CA ILE A 159 2.12 1.63 -14.91
C ILE A 159 2.00 3.09 -15.31
N TYR A 160 0.78 3.61 -15.25
CA TYR A 160 0.52 5.00 -15.56
C TYR A 160 0.84 5.90 -14.34
N PRO A 161 1.92 6.70 -14.36
CA PRO A 161 2.35 7.49 -13.21
C PRO A 161 1.29 8.48 -12.71
N ALA A 162 0.41 8.92 -13.60
CA ALA A 162 -0.69 9.80 -13.26
C ALA A 162 -1.72 9.15 -12.33
N GLN A 163 -1.87 7.83 -12.36
CA GLN A 163 -2.87 7.09 -11.61
C GLN A 163 -2.41 6.66 -10.20
N MET A 164 -1.15 6.90 -9.86
CA MET A 164 -0.56 6.55 -8.57
C MET A 164 0.17 7.77 -8.01
N ARG A 165 -0.48 8.52 -7.12
CA ARG A 165 0.02 9.81 -6.61
C ARG A 165 0.14 9.80 -5.10
N MET A 166 1.15 10.49 -4.59
CA MET A 166 1.37 10.74 -3.17
C MET A 166 1.54 12.24 -2.90
N GLN A 167 0.98 12.70 -1.80
CA GLN A 167 1.20 14.03 -1.25
C GLN A 167 1.43 13.93 0.25
N THR A 168 2.43 14.63 0.75
CA THR A 168 2.57 14.86 2.19
C THR A 168 1.71 16.04 2.59
N PHE A 169 0.84 15.82 3.54
CA PHE A 169 0.01 16.84 4.16
C PHE A 169 0.48 17.13 5.57
N LYS A 170 0.16 18.33 6.04
CA LYS A 170 0.41 18.76 7.41
C LYS A 170 -0.84 19.44 7.96
N SER A 171 -1.26 19.03 9.14
CA SER A 171 -2.28 19.75 9.89
C SER A 171 -1.76 21.09 10.37
N LYS A 172 -2.54 22.13 10.16
CA LYS A 172 -2.22 23.48 10.68
C LYS A 172 -2.49 23.60 12.17
N ALA A 173 -3.34 22.77 12.74
CA ALA A 173 -3.68 22.81 14.16
C ALA A 173 -2.60 22.17 15.02
N SER A 174 -2.22 20.91 14.73
CA SER A 174 -1.22 20.17 15.47
C SER A 174 0.21 20.39 14.96
N GLY A 175 0.39 20.68 13.69
CA GLY A 175 1.67 20.69 13.01
C GLY A 175 2.17 19.31 12.60
N GLU A 176 1.39 18.25 12.86
CA GLU A 176 1.71 16.88 12.48
C GLU A 176 1.54 16.66 10.98
N MET A 177 2.41 15.83 10.43
CA MET A 177 2.44 15.47 9.01
C MET A 177 1.99 14.03 8.79
N PHE A 178 1.60 13.72 7.57
CA PHE A 178 1.39 12.36 7.10
C PHE A 178 1.46 12.29 5.58
N ASN A 179 1.80 11.10 5.07
CA ASN A 179 1.83 10.82 3.64
C ASN A 179 0.53 10.15 3.22
N LEU A 180 -0.16 10.73 2.26
CA LEU A 180 -1.39 10.21 1.68
C LEU A 180 -1.16 9.82 0.23
N THR A 181 -1.50 8.57 -0.12
CA THR A 181 -1.49 8.15 -1.52
C THR A 181 -2.90 7.91 -2.03
N MET A 182 -3.11 8.14 -3.32
CA MET A 182 -4.31 7.76 -4.04
C MET A 182 -3.90 6.99 -5.29
N ASN A 183 -4.34 5.74 -5.38
CA ASN A 183 -3.88 4.78 -6.36
C ASN A 183 -5.06 4.25 -7.17
N HIS A 184 -4.82 3.99 -8.44
CA HIS A 184 -5.75 3.29 -9.31
C HIS A 184 -4.98 2.18 -10.01
N PHE A 185 -5.17 0.94 -9.54
CA PHE A 185 -4.50 -0.23 -10.08
C PHE A 185 -5.16 -0.70 -11.36
N LYS A 186 -4.52 -1.62 -12.07
CA LYS A 186 -5.03 -2.17 -13.33
C LYS A 186 -6.39 -2.84 -13.13
N ALA A 187 -7.39 -2.35 -13.85
CA ALA A 187 -8.74 -2.94 -13.89
C ALA A 187 -8.73 -4.32 -14.57
N SER A 188 -9.69 -5.17 -14.21
CA SER A 188 -9.89 -6.50 -14.82
C SER A 188 -10.63 -6.37 -16.16
N THR A 189 -9.92 -5.89 -17.19
CA THR A 189 -10.49 -5.54 -18.51
C THR A 189 -9.91 -6.33 -19.68
N SER A 190 -8.83 -7.12 -19.47
CA SER A 190 -8.25 -7.90 -20.54
C SER A 190 -8.94 -9.26 -20.69
N ASP A 191 -8.84 -9.86 -21.87
CA ASP A 191 -9.31 -11.22 -22.14
C ASP A 191 -8.43 -12.27 -21.42
N ASP A 192 -7.27 -11.88 -20.93
CA ASP A 192 -6.36 -12.68 -20.12
C ASP A 192 -6.35 -12.20 -18.67
N PRO A 193 -7.08 -12.86 -17.76
CA PRO A 193 -7.07 -12.49 -16.33
C PRO A 193 -5.71 -12.54 -15.68
N SER A 194 -4.79 -13.40 -16.13
CA SER A 194 -3.44 -13.49 -15.58
C SER A 194 -2.61 -12.26 -15.93
N TYR A 195 -2.83 -11.63 -17.08
CA TYR A 195 -2.23 -10.36 -17.42
C TYR A 195 -2.63 -9.26 -16.44
N ASP A 196 -3.94 -9.10 -16.16
CA ASP A 196 -4.43 -8.06 -15.23
C ASP A 196 -3.91 -8.29 -13.80
N ILE A 197 -3.89 -9.54 -13.33
CA ILE A 197 -3.34 -9.92 -12.01
C ILE A 197 -1.85 -9.54 -11.93
N ASN A 198 -1.05 -9.90 -12.94
CA ASN A 198 0.38 -9.57 -12.97
C ASN A 198 0.62 -8.06 -13.02
N GLN A 199 -0.24 -7.30 -13.71
CA GLN A 199 -0.16 -5.84 -13.74
C GLN A 199 -0.46 -5.24 -12.36
N ARG A 200 -1.49 -5.72 -11.65
CA ARG A 200 -1.78 -5.27 -10.28
C ARG A 200 -0.67 -5.64 -9.31
N GLU A 201 -0.07 -6.81 -9.45
CA GLU A 201 1.12 -7.17 -8.66
C GLU A 201 2.26 -6.18 -8.91
N GLY A 202 2.53 -5.84 -10.18
CA GLY A 202 3.48 -4.79 -10.54
C GLY A 202 3.14 -3.42 -9.94
N ASN A 203 1.85 -3.04 -9.92
CA ASN A 203 1.39 -1.81 -9.27
C ASN A 203 1.74 -1.79 -7.78
N SER A 204 1.49 -2.87 -7.04
CA SER A 204 1.79 -2.93 -5.60
C SER A 204 3.30 -2.88 -5.31
N ILE A 205 4.11 -3.55 -6.11
CA ILE A 205 5.58 -3.51 -6.00
C ILE A 205 6.09 -2.08 -6.24
N ALA A 206 5.59 -1.42 -7.29
CA ALA A 206 5.95 -0.04 -7.61
C ALA A 206 5.51 0.93 -6.51
N LEU A 207 4.29 0.77 -5.98
CA LEU A 207 3.79 1.56 -4.85
C LEU A 207 4.73 1.45 -3.65
N LEU A 208 5.06 0.24 -3.22
CA LEU A 208 5.95 0.02 -2.07
C LEU A 208 7.32 0.68 -2.26
N LYS A 209 7.85 0.66 -3.49
CA LYS A 209 9.09 1.37 -3.81
C LYS A 209 8.90 2.89 -3.84
N GLY A 210 7.79 3.36 -4.41
CA GLY A 210 7.46 4.79 -4.43
C GLY A 210 7.34 5.37 -3.01
N LEU A 211 6.78 4.60 -2.08
CA LEU A 211 6.69 4.98 -0.67
C LEU A 211 8.06 5.09 0.02
N ASP A 212 9.10 4.41 -0.49
CA ASP A 212 10.47 4.60 0.00
C ASP A 212 11.02 6.01 -0.27
N GLN A 213 10.44 6.71 -1.23
CA GLN A 213 10.76 8.09 -1.58
C GLN A 213 9.90 9.09 -0.81
N ALA A 214 8.96 8.59 0.00
CA ALA A 214 8.15 9.41 0.88
C ALA A 214 9.03 10.27 1.79
N THR A 215 8.45 11.34 2.28
CA THR A 215 9.11 12.27 3.20
C THR A 215 9.54 11.58 4.50
N ALA A 216 10.26 12.33 5.32
CA ALA A 216 10.77 11.86 6.61
C ALA A 216 9.67 11.48 7.62
N ASP A 217 8.39 11.79 7.35
CA ASP A 217 7.29 11.41 8.23
C ASP A 217 6.98 9.92 8.09
N PRO A 218 6.89 9.17 9.22
CA PRO A 218 6.64 7.73 9.18
C PRO A 218 5.19 7.36 8.89
N ASP A 219 4.24 8.29 8.97
CA ASP A 219 2.81 8.01 8.87
C ASP A 219 2.38 7.93 7.41
N ILE A 220 1.92 6.76 6.99
CA ILE A 220 1.54 6.50 5.60
C ILE A 220 0.14 5.90 5.53
N LEU A 221 -0.74 6.58 4.78
CA LEU A 221 -2.07 6.12 4.42
C LEU A 221 -2.16 5.87 2.92
N VAL A 222 -2.47 4.64 2.53
CA VAL A 222 -2.63 4.22 1.14
C VAL A 222 -4.10 4.08 0.83
N LEU A 223 -4.60 4.89 -0.07
CA LEU A 223 -5.98 4.89 -0.55
C LEU A 223 -6.06 4.52 -2.02
N GLY A 224 -7.23 4.07 -2.44
CA GLY A 224 -7.61 4.04 -3.85
C GLY A 224 -8.41 2.84 -4.30
N ASP A 225 -8.81 2.91 -5.56
CA ASP A 225 -9.35 1.80 -6.31
C ASP A 225 -8.22 0.86 -6.73
N LEU A 226 -8.03 -0.20 -5.96
CA LEU A 226 -6.98 -1.20 -6.21
C LEU A 226 -7.47 -2.33 -7.13
N ASN A 227 -8.72 -2.22 -7.63
CA ASN A 227 -9.34 -3.07 -8.64
C ASN A 227 -9.33 -4.57 -8.30
N THR A 228 -9.28 -4.94 -7.03
CA THR A 228 -9.35 -6.33 -6.57
C THR A 228 -9.79 -6.42 -5.12
N GLU A 229 -10.25 -7.60 -4.70
CA GLU A 229 -10.58 -7.91 -3.31
C GLU A 229 -9.38 -8.50 -2.57
N MET A 230 -9.43 -8.48 -1.22
CA MET A 230 -8.40 -9.10 -0.39
C MET A 230 -8.14 -10.56 -0.76
N GLY A 231 -6.87 -10.94 -0.75
CA GLY A 231 -6.40 -12.28 -1.09
C GLY A 231 -5.65 -12.36 -2.42
N GLU A 232 -5.78 -11.36 -3.28
CA GLU A 232 -4.90 -11.25 -4.45
C GLU A 232 -3.49 -10.81 -4.02
N GLN A 233 -2.47 -11.25 -4.77
CA GLN A 233 -1.07 -11.06 -4.39
C GLN A 233 -0.69 -9.58 -4.23
N CYS A 234 -1.25 -8.68 -5.03
CA CYS A 234 -0.96 -7.26 -4.92
C CYS A 234 -1.35 -6.67 -3.56
N LEU A 235 -2.48 -7.06 -2.97
CA LEU A 235 -2.88 -6.62 -1.64
C LEU A 235 -2.12 -7.38 -0.54
N ASN A 236 -1.80 -8.66 -0.76
CA ASN A 236 -0.93 -9.41 0.14
C ASN A 236 0.46 -8.79 0.25
N ASN A 237 0.99 -8.19 -0.83
CA ASN A 237 2.27 -7.47 -0.79
C ASN A 237 2.21 -6.28 0.18
N LEU A 238 1.09 -5.53 0.22
CA LEU A 238 0.91 -4.43 1.19
C LEU A 238 0.83 -4.97 2.62
N VAL A 239 0.06 -6.04 2.85
CA VAL A 239 -0.03 -6.69 4.17
C VAL A 239 1.35 -7.21 4.61
N ASP A 240 2.08 -7.84 3.69
CA ASP A 240 3.43 -8.34 3.96
C ASP A 240 4.43 -7.20 4.23
N ALA A 241 4.23 -6.03 3.65
CA ALA A 241 5.02 -4.84 3.96
C ALA A 241 4.64 -4.19 5.31
N GLY A 242 3.59 -4.66 5.97
CA GLY A 242 3.18 -4.19 7.30
C GLY A 242 2.06 -3.16 7.28
N TYR A 243 1.33 -3.05 6.16
CA TYR A 243 0.13 -2.22 6.06
C TYR A 243 -1.11 -3.02 6.47
N GLU A 244 -2.00 -2.38 7.21
CA GLU A 244 -3.26 -2.95 7.68
C GLU A 244 -4.43 -2.31 6.93
N GLU A 245 -5.34 -3.13 6.38
CA GLU A 245 -6.54 -2.64 5.72
C GLU A 245 -7.57 -2.16 6.77
N GLN A 246 -7.99 -0.90 6.69
CA GLN A 246 -8.72 -0.22 7.74
C GLN A 246 -10.24 -0.34 7.63
N ILE A 247 -10.78 -0.47 6.41
CA ILE A 247 -12.24 -0.63 6.19
C ILE A 247 -12.67 -2.02 6.65
N LEU A 248 -12.03 -3.09 6.15
CA LEU A 248 -12.37 -4.46 6.51
C LEU A 248 -12.11 -4.78 7.99
N LYS A 249 -11.19 -4.07 8.60
CA LYS A 249 -10.97 -4.15 10.06
C LYS A 249 -12.23 -3.77 10.85
N ARG A 250 -13.05 -2.88 10.31
CA ARG A 250 -14.25 -2.33 10.95
C ARG A 250 -15.53 -2.96 10.42
N ASP A 251 -15.61 -3.15 9.10
CA ASP A 251 -16.72 -3.83 8.44
C ASP A 251 -16.20 -4.93 7.48
N PRO A 252 -16.16 -6.19 7.93
CA PRO A 252 -15.72 -7.32 7.09
C PRO A 252 -16.62 -7.60 5.87
N ASN A 253 -17.77 -6.96 5.78
CA ASN A 253 -18.71 -7.11 4.66
C ASN A 253 -18.83 -5.85 3.82
N ALA A 254 -17.92 -4.90 3.97
CA ALA A 254 -17.92 -3.66 3.20
C ALA A 254 -17.92 -3.94 1.70
N VAL A 255 -18.64 -3.09 0.95
CA VAL A 255 -18.75 -3.13 -0.51
C VAL A 255 -18.58 -1.70 -1.01
N SER A 256 -17.70 -1.47 -1.97
CA SER A 256 -17.49 -0.14 -2.55
C SER A 256 -17.92 -0.01 -4.00
N HIS A 257 -17.98 -1.12 -4.73
CA HIS A 257 -18.29 -1.15 -6.16
C HIS A 257 -19.34 -2.21 -6.47
N TRP A 258 -20.21 -1.92 -7.43
CA TRP A 258 -21.28 -2.81 -7.84
C TRP A 258 -21.20 -3.11 -9.34
N TYR A 259 -21.07 -4.38 -9.69
CA TYR A 259 -21.09 -4.85 -11.05
C TYR A 259 -22.10 -5.98 -11.21
N ASN A 260 -23.04 -5.85 -12.13
CA ASN A 260 -24.11 -6.82 -12.37
C ASN A 260 -24.83 -7.26 -11.08
N TYR A 261 -25.17 -6.31 -10.20
CA TYR A 261 -25.83 -6.53 -8.90
C TYR A 261 -24.99 -7.35 -7.89
N VAL A 262 -23.71 -7.54 -8.15
CA VAL A 262 -22.76 -8.14 -7.20
C VAL A 262 -21.89 -7.04 -6.65
N GLY A 263 -21.79 -6.99 -5.32
CA GLY A 263 -20.94 -6.02 -4.63
C GLY A 263 -19.54 -6.55 -4.42
N TYR A 264 -18.54 -5.68 -4.59
CA TYR A 264 -17.12 -5.94 -4.40
C TYR A 264 -16.50 -4.83 -3.54
N LEU A 265 -15.58 -5.17 -2.66
CA LEU A 265 -14.71 -4.18 -2.06
C LEU A 265 -13.43 -4.10 -2.89
N ILE A 266 -13.29 -3.07 -3.70
CA ILE A 266 -12.11 -2.82 -4.54
C ILE A 266 -11.47 -1.46 -4.26
N ASP A 267 -12.18 -0.58 -3.54
CA ASP A 267 -11.61 0.64 -2.95
C ASP A 267 -11.11 0.34 -1.54
N HIS A 268 -9.83 0.54 -1.31
CA HIS A 268 -9.16 0.12 -0.09
C HIS A 268 -8.52 1.28 0.66
N THR A 269 -8.33 1.05 1.96
CA THR A 269 -7.63 1.97 2.85
C THR A 269 -6.61 1.19 3.67
N PHE A 270 -5.35 1.28 3.30
CA PHE A 270 -4.26 0.65 4.04
C PHE A 270 -3.46 1.68 4.84
N ALA A 271 -3.15 1.38 6.08
CA ALA A 271 -2.32 2.21 6.94
C ALA A 271 -1.12 1.41 7.43
N ASN A 272 0.07 2.03 7.42
CA ASN A 272 1.21 1.42 8.09
C ASN A 272 1.01 1.48 9.62
N SER A 273 1.91 0.86 10.39
CA SER A 273 1.70 0.66 11.83
C SER A 273 1.53 1.95 12.62
N THR A 274 2.28 3.01 12.31
CA THR A 274 2.18 4.31 12.98
C THR A 274 0.89 5.02 12.64
N MET A 275 0.51 5.04 11.37
CA MET A 275 -0.76 5.61 10.90
C MET A 275 -1.97 4.81 11.38
N ALA A 276 -1.92 3.48 11.40
CA ALA A 276 -3.03 2.62 11.83
C ALA A 276 -3.47 2.89 13.28
N ALA A 277 -2.53 3.32 14.14
CA ALA A 277 -2.81 3.75 15.50
C ALA A 277 -3.63 5.06 15.57
N GLN A 278 -3.59 5.86 14.51
CA GLN A 278 -4.24 7.17 14.43
C GLN A 278 -5.56 7.14 13.65
N VAL A 279 -5.84 6.05 12.91
CA VAL A 279 -7.12 5.87 12.23
C VAL A 279 -8.20 5.53 13.25
N THR A 280 -9.09 6.47 13.53
CA THR A 280 -10.21 6.29 14.47
C THR A 280 -11.43 5.68 13.79
N ASP A 281 -11.63 5.95 12.50
CA ASP A 281 -12.71 5.40 11.70
C ASP A 281 -12.31 5.22 10.22
N ALA A 282 -12.87 4.19 9.58
CA ALA A 282 -12.78 3.96 8.13
C ALA A 282 -13.98 3.12 7.69
N HIS A 283 -14.78 3.64 6.77
CA HIS A 283 -16.00 2.97 6.30
C HIS A 283 -16.42 3.40 4.90
N ILE A 284 -17.28 2.61 4.28
CA ILE A 284 -17.92 2.94 3.01
C ILE A 284 -19.22 3.71 3.28
N GLU A 285 -19.41 4.80 2.57
CA GLU A 285 -20.63 5.56 2.58
C GLU A 285 -21.55 5.11 1.45
N TYR A 286 -22.54 4.32 1.76
CA TYR A 286 -23.47 3.78 0.78
C TYR A 286 -24.40 4.88 0.24
N VAL A 287 -24.15 5.30 -0.99
CA VAL A 287 -24.99 6.29 -1.67
C VAL A 287 -26.17 5.58 -2.35
N ALA A 288 -27.39 5.98 -2.01
CA ALA A 288 -28.61 5.39 -2.56
C ALA A 288 -28.63 5.46 -4.11
N ASN A 289 -29.16 4.43 -4.76
CA ASN A 289 -29.43 4.30 -6.20
C ASN A 289 -28.25 4.03 -7.14
N LYS A 290 -27.18 3.44 -6.67
CA LYS A 290 -26.00 3.11 -7.50
C LYS A 290 -26.06 1.81 -8.28
N HIS A 291 -27.09 1.01 -8.12
CA HIS A 291 -27.11 -0.34 -8.67
C HIS A 291 -27.50 -0.43 -10.15
N SER A 292 -27.81 0.68 -10.80
CA SER A 292 -28.14 0.73 -12.23
C SER A 292 -27.04 1.45 -12.99
N VAL A 293 -26.30 0.70 -13.79
CA VAL A 293 -25.43 1.26 -14.83
C VAL A 293 -26.30 2.10 -15.77
N GLY A 294 -26.09 3.44 -15.74
CA GLY A 294 -26.75 4.35 -16.67
C GLY A 294 -27.75 5.36 -16.09
N ASP A 295 -28.22 5.21 -14.86
CA ASP A 295 -29.20 6.14 -14.28
C ASP A 295 -28.52 7.15 -13.35
N ASN A 296 -28.15 8.33 -13.87
CA ASN A 296 -27.77 9.53 -13.12
C ASN A 296 -26.78 9.37 -11.94
N ALA A 297 -26.21 8.20 -11.78
CA ALA A 297 -25.14 7.98 -10.83
C ALA A 297 -23.88 8.70 -11.34
N TYR A 298 -23.28 9.52 -10.51
CA TYR A 298 -22.03 10.19 -10.87
C TYR A 298 -20.84 9.20 -10.88
N SER A 299 -20.98 8.03 -10.25
CA SER A 299 -19.99 6.97 -10.17
C SER A 299 -20.65 5.62 -9.90
N ASP A 300 -20.01 4.53 -10.30
CA ASP A 300 -20.31 3.14 -9.94
C ASP A 300 -19.61 2.69 -8.65
N HIS A 301 -18.80 3.56 -8.05
CA HIS A 301 -18.18 3.37 -6.75
C HIS A 301 -18.87 4.16 -5.64
N ASP A 302 -18.92 3.61 -4.44
CA ASP A 302 -19.30 4.32 -3.23
C ASP A 302 -18.10 5.07 -2.63
N PRO A 303 -18.30 6.31 -2.11
CA PRO A 303 -17.25 7.00 -1.40
C PRO A 303 -16.90 6.28 -0.09
N TYR A 304 -15.67 6.40 0.31
CA TYR A 304 -15.22 5.93 1.62
C TYR A 304 -14.64 7.08 2.43
N VAL A 305 -14.86 7.00 3.73
CA VAL A 305 -14.44 8.03 4.69
C VAL A 305 -13.41 7.45 5.63
N VAL A 306 -12.35 8.21 5.87
CA VAL A 306 -11.33 7.90 6.87
C VAL A 306 -11.21 9.07 7.83
N THR A 307 -11.26 8.79 9.12
CA THR A 307 -11.05 9.80 10.17
C THR A 307 -9.76 9.47 10.91
N LEU A 308 -8.89 10.46 10.98
CA LEU A 308 -7.63 10.40 11.70
C LEU A 308 -7.71 11.24 12.96
N ASN A 309 -7.00 10.81 13.99
CA ASN A 309 -6.70 11.59 15.17
C ASN A 309 -5.18 11.77 15.22
N LEU A 310 -4.67 12.80 14.52
CA LEU A 310 -3.25 13.00 14.34
C LEU A 310 -2.56 13.33 15.66
N GLN A 311 -1.47 12.62 15.92
CA GLN A 311 -0.61 12.78 17.09
C GLN A 311 0.83 12.56 16.68
N ALA A 312 1.75 13.28 17.34
CA ALA A 312 3.17 12.98 17.18
C ALA A 312 3.46 11.51 17.50
N GLN A 313 4.04 10.82 16.55
CA GLN A 313 4.41 9.42 16.69
C GLN A 313 5.92 9.28 16.85
N GLU A 314 6.34 8.39 17.76
CA GLU A 314 7.72 7.92 17.75
C GLU A 314 7.95 7.02 16.53
N ALA A 315 9.14 7.10 15.95
CA ALA A 315 9.52 6.22 14.85
C ALA A 315 9.34 4.76 15.26
N ALA A 316 8.69 3.98 14.38
CA ALA A 316 8.47 2.56 14.63
C ALA A 316 9.81 1.83 14.76
N THR A 317 9.86 0.89 15.70
CA THR A 317 10.96 -0.07 15.81
C THR A 317 10.46 -1.48 15.60
N TYR A 318 11.29 -2.32 15.00
CA TYR A 318 10.96 -3.69 14.62
C TYR A 318 11.94 -4.63 15.31
N SER A 319 11.44 -5.50 16.17
CA SER A 319 12.25 -6.44 16.94
C SER A 319 12.29 -7.81 16.29
N TYR A 320 13.46 -8.41 16.29
CA TYR A 320 13.70 -9.73 15.71
C TYR A 320 14.47 -10.62 16.69
N LYS A 321 13.98 -11.83 16.91
CA LYS A 321 14.60 -12.83 17.81
C LYS A 321 15.24 -13.96 17.02
N LYS A 322 16.43 -14.37 17.44
CA LYS A 322 17.13 -15.50 16.85
C LYS A 322 16.31 -16.79 17.05
N VAL A 323 16.15 -17.58 15.99
CA VAL A 323 15.39 -18.81 16.04
C VAL A 323 16.20 -19.99 15.51
N SER A 324 15.91 -21.19 16.05
CA SER A 324 16.47 -22.47 15.61
C SER A 324 15.53 -23.28 14.71
N THR A 325 14.33 -22.78 14.45
CA THR A 325 13.34 -23.39 13.55
C THR A 325 12.66 -22.31 12.73
N VAL A 326 12.31 -22.64 11.50
CA VAL A 326 11.65 -21.71 10.58
C VAL A 326 10.19 -22.14 10.40
N THR A 327 9.30 -21.17 10.51
CA THR A 327 7.86 -21.34 10.31
C THR A 327 7.44 -20.64 9.03
N ALA A 328 6.77 -21.34 8.14
CA ALA A 328 6.23 -20.75 6.92
C ALA A 328 5.25 -19.60 7.22
N GLY A 329 5.23 -18.59 6.37
CA GLY A 329 4.42 -17.37 6.52
C GLY A 329 5.08 -16.29 7.38
N LYS A 330 6.17 -16.59 8.07
CA LYS A 330 6.88 -15.65 8.95
C LYS A 330 7.99 -14.91 8.22
N LYS A 331 8.41 -13.77 8.81
CA LYS A 331 9.50 -12.93 8.31
C LYS A 331 10.75 -13.09 9.14
N TYR A 332 11.89 -13.07 8.46
CA TYR A 332 13.19 -13.28 9.08
C TYR A 332 14.22 -12.27 8.54
N LEU A 333 15.07 -11.75 9.43
CA LEU A 333 16.33 -11.19 8.97
C LEU A 333 17.27 -12.35 8.59
N LEU A 334 18.00 -12.15 7.51
CA LEU A 334 19.11 -13.03 7.10
C LEU A 334 20.39 -12.42 7.66
N VAL A 335 20.88 -12.95 8.78
CA VAL A 335 21.99 -12.33 9.54
C VAL A 335 23.24 -13.18 9.46
N ALA A 336 24.33 -12.60 9.01
CA ALA A 336 25.63 -13.22 8.95
C ALA A 336 26.53 -12.72 10.08
N ASN A 337 27.26 -13.65 10.72
CA ASN A 337 28.25 -13.38 11.75
C ASN A 337 27.71 -12.47 12.88
N ASN A 338 26.42 -12.56 13.21
CA ASN A 338 25.72 -11.74 14.20
C ASN A 338 25.96 -10.20 14.06
N SER A 339 26.30 -9.74 12.87
CA SER A 339 26.68 -8.33 12.66
C SER A 339 26.20 -7.70 11.37
N LYS A 340 25.72 -8.50 10.40
CA LYS A 340 25.32 -8.04 9.07
C LYS A 340 24.00 -8.66 8.70
N THR A 341 22.98 -7.85 8.38
CA THR A 341 21.72 -8.33 7.81
C THR A 341 21.60 -7.98 6.34
N ALA A 342 20.96 -8.84 5.56
CA ALA A 342 20.71 -8.61 4.15
C ALA A 342 19.68 -7.50 3.92
N ASN A 343 19.89 -6.69 2.87
CA ASN A 343 18.92 -5.76 2.33
C ASN A 343 18.26 -6.35 1.08
N PRO A 344 17.01 -6.00 0.75
CA PRO A 344 16.43 -6.35 -0.54
C PRO A 344 17.21 -5.71 -1.70
N ILE A 345 17.13 -6.29 -2.89
CA ILE A 345 17.67 -5.67 -4.11
C ILE A 345 16.79 -4.49 -4.47
N ASP A 346 17.41 -3.42 -5.02
CA ASP A 346 16.64 -2.29 -5.52
C ASP A 346 15.66 -2.74 -6.61
N ILE A 347 14.47 -2.17 -6.61
CA ILE A 347 13.40 -2.56 -7.53
C ILE A 347 13.78 -2.31 -9.01
N ASP A 348 14.67 -1.35 -9.27
CA ASP A 348 15.17 -1.06 -10.63
C ASP A 348 16.02 -2.19 -11.21
N LYS A 349 16.39 -3.17 -10.38
CA LYS A 349 17.26 -4.25 -10.75
C LYS A 349 16.54 -5.60 -10.66
N ASN A 350 16.61 -6.37 -11.73
CA ASN A 350 16.11 -7.74 -11.75
C ASN A 350 17.10 -8.73 -11.11
N TYR A 351 18.34 -8.32 -10.91
CA TYR A 351 19.39 -9.14 -10.31
C TYR A 351 20.47 -8.26 -9.71
N ASP A 352 21.00 -8.66 -8.58
CA ASP A 352 22.18 -8.06 -7.94
C ASP A 352 22.65 -9.02 -6.83
N ARG A 353 23.49 -8.51 -5.95
CA ARG A 353 23.81 -9.13 -4.67
C ARG A 353 23.05 -8.39 -3.58
N LEU A 354 22.59 -9.10 -2.53
CA LEU A 354 21.97 -8.38 -1.42
C LEU A 354 23.05 -7.59 -0.69
N SER A 355 22.96 -6.31 -0.67
CA SER A 355 23.82 -5.47 0.17
C SER A 355 23.56 -5.78 1.65
N ALA A 356 24.43 -5.33 2.53
CA ALA A 356 24.34 -5.62 3.94
C ALA A 356 24.27 -4.34 4.79
N THR A 357 23.46 -4.39 5.83
CA THR A 357 23.37 -3.38 6.88
C THR A 357 23.98 -3.91 8.16
N ASP A 358 24.67 -3.06 8.91
CA ASP A 358 25.20 -3.39 10.24
C ASP A 358 24.07 -3.59 11.22
N VAL A 359 24.17 -4.64 12.03
CA VAL A 359 23.27 -4.91 13.15
C VAL A 359 24.06 -5.27 14.39
N THR A 360 23.52 -4.92 15.54
CA THR A 360 24.11 -5.25 16.83
C THR A 360 23.06 -5.92 17.69
N PRO A 361 23.11 -7.25 17.84
CA PRO A 361 22.23 -7.95 18.76
C PRO A 361 22.49 -7.52 20.22
N SER A 362 21.42 -7.31 20.97
CA SER A 362 21.44 -7.13 22.41
C SER A 362 20.45 -8.10 23.05
N ASP A 363 20.90 -8.89 24.03
CA ASP A 363 20.07 -9.84 24.76
C ASP A 363 19.27 -10.83 23.87
N GLY A 364 19.87 -11.20 22.73
CA GLY A 364 19.24 -12.12 21.75
C GLY A 364 18.19 -11.46 20.85
N VAL A 365 18.13 -10.13 20.82
CA VAL A 365 17.22 -9.33 19.98
C VAL A 365 18.02 -8.42 19.07
N ILE A 366 17.58 -8.29 17.83
CA ILE A 366 17.99 -7.22 16.90
C ILE A 366 16.81 -6.26 16.74
N THR A 367 17.05 -4.97 17.03
CA THR A 367 16.08 -3.91 16.80
C THR A 367 16.44 -3.12 15.56
N MET A 368 15.48 -2.98 14.64
CA MET A 368 15.61 -2.24 13.38
C MET A 368 14.68 -1.03 13.40
N THR A 369 15.05 0.03 12.71
CA THR A 369 14.18 1.20 12.47
C THR A 369 13.36 1.07 11.17
N THR A 370 13.47 -0.06 10.51
CA THR A 370 12.72 -0.41 9.29
C THR A 370 12.44 -1.91 9.25
N ASN A 371 11.33 -2.31 8.64
CA ASN A 371 11.00 -3.71 8.39
C ASN A 371 11.45 -4.20 6.99
N LYS A 372 12.10 -3.34 6.20
CA LYS A 372 12.52 -3.64 4.81
C LYS A 372 13.52 -4.79 4.70
N ASN A 373 14.25 -5.06 5.77
CA ASN A 373 15.22 -6.15 5.84
C ASN A 373 14.61 -7.53 6.13
N GLY A 374 13.30 -7.58 6.39
CA GLY A 374 12.58 -8.81 6.66
C GLY A 374 12.23 -9.57 5.37
N PHE A 375 12.70 -10.81 5.25
CA PHE A 375 12.36 -11.71 4.16
C PHE A 375 11.29 -12.69 4.62
N LYS A 376 10.20 -12.83 3.86
CA LYS A 376 9.12 -13.77 4.15
C LYS A 376 9.46 -15.15 3.59
N PHE A 377 9.32 -16.18 4.42
CA PHE A 377 9.51 -17.57 4.04
C PHE A 377 8.15 -18.23 3.82
N GLU A 378 7.87 -18.68 2.62
CA GLU A 378 6.62 -19.36 2.26
C GLU A 378 6.89 -20.85 2.04
N ASP A 379 5.93 -21.71 2.41
CA ASP A 379 6.06 -23.15 2.23
C ASP A 379 6.08 -23.51 0.74
N ALA A 380 7.12 -24.19 0.32
CA ALA A 380 7.26 -24.71 -1.04
C ALA A 380 6.99 -26.24 -1.12
N GLY A 381 6.64 -26.85 0.01
CA GLY A 381 6.50 -28.29 0.15
C GLY A 381 7.84 -28.99 0.37
N SER A 382 7.82 -30.27 0.76
CA SER A 382 9.01 -31.09 0.93
C SER A 382 10.10 -30.48 1.84
N ASN A 383 9.70 -29.72 2.85
CA ASN A 383 10.61 -28.99 3.76
C ASN A 383 11.48 -27.95 3.06
N GLN A 384 10.96 -27.37 1.98
CA GLN A 384 11.59 -26.28 1.25
C GLN A 384 10.78 -24.99 1.41
N PHE A 385 11.43 -23.86 1.13
CA PHE A 385 10.84 -22.53 1.24
C PHE A 385 11.08 -21.71 -0.02
N ASN A 386 10.07 -20.92 -0.39
CA ASN A 386 10.26 -19.75 -1.26
C ASN A 386 10.53 -18.55 -0.36
N ILE A 387 11.35 -17.63 -0.83
CA ILE A 387 11.74 -16.45 -0.05
C ILE A 387 11.34 -15.20 -0.83
N LYS A 388 10.54 -14.35 -0.20
CA LYS A 388 10.13 -13.05 -0.71
C LYS A 388 10.88 -11.92 -0.02
N ASP A 389 11.23 -10.90 -0.77
CA ASP A 389 11.73 -9.64 -0.23
C ASP A 389 10.58 -8.72 0.24
N TYR A 390 10.94 -7.57 0.81
CA TYR A 390 9.98 -6.56 1.28
C TYR A 390 9.01 -6.07 0.20
N TYR A 391 9.46 -5.97 -1.05
CA TYR A 391 8.64 -5.51 -2.17
C TYR A 391 7.68 -6.57 -2.74
N GLY A 392 7.66 -7.77 -2.15
CA GLY A 392 6.80 -8.87 -2.57
C GLY A 392 7.37 -9.72 -3.70
N ARG A 393 8.64 -9.51 -4.11
CA ARG A 393 9.30 -10.27 -5.15
C ARG A 393 9.95 -11.53 -4.56
N TYR A 394 9.84 -12.64 -5.27
CA TYR A 394 10.62 -13.82 -4.94
C TYR A 394 12.08 -13.62 -5.32
N ILE A 395 12.98 -14.05 -4.43
CA ILE A 395 14.40 -14.21 -4.79
C ILE A 395 14.60 -15.61 -5.38
N TYR A 396 15.51 -15.72 -6.35
CA TYR A 396 15.85 -17.01 -6.93
C TYR A 396 17.29 -17.06 -7.44
N GLN A 397 17.77 -18.27 -7.74
CA GLN A 397 19.06 -18.52 -8.34
C GLN A 397 18.85 -19.03 -9.76
N GLN A 398 19.56 -18.46 -10.74
CA GLN A 398 19.45 -18.83 -12.14
C GLN A 398 20.75 -19.51 -12.63
N GLY A 399 20.62 -20.71 -13.16
CA GLY A 399 21.72 -21.43 -13.80
C GLY A 399 22.95 -21.58 -12.90
N THR A 400 24.06 -20.94 -13.27
CA THR A 400 25.33 -20.93 -12.52
C THR A 400 25.72 -19.54 -12.01
N TYR A 401 24.79 -18.57 -12.06
CA TYR A 401 25.08 -17.21 -11.66
C TYR A 401 25.13 -17.06 -10.14
N ALA A 402 26.10 -16.27 -9.67
CA ALA A 402 26.25 -15.91 -8.26
C ALA A 402 25.28 -14.79 -7.84
N ASN A 403 24.75 -14.04 -8.79
CA ASN A 403 23.79 -12.98 -8.53
C ASN A 403 22.46 -13.56 -8.08
N ILE A 404 21.80 -12.86 -7.17
CA ILE A 404 20.45 -13.15 -6.76
C ILE A 404 19.51 -12.48 -7.77
N GLN A 405 18.59 -13.25 -8.31
CA GLN A 405 17.55 -12.77 -9.19
C GLN A 405 16.30 -12.46 -8.37
N THR A 406 15.48 -11.53 -8.86
CA THR A 406 14.19 -11.19 -8.24
C THR A 406 13.09 -11.13 -9.30
N GLY A 407 11.88 -11.54 -8.93
CA GLY A 407 10.72 -11.48 -9.83
C GLY A 407 9.52 -12.23 -9.28
N ASN A 408 8.49 -12.29 -10.09
CA ASN A 408 7.33 -13.15 -9.85
C ASN A 408 7.74 -14.59 -10.11
N LYS A 409 7.20 -15.53 -9.32
CA LYS A 409 7.50 -16.95 -9.48
C LYS A 409 6.93 -17.45 -10.79
N ASP A 410 7.71 -17.36 -11.85
CA ASP A 410 7.41 -18.00 -13.11
C ASP A 410 8.02 -19.41 -13.12
N LYS A 411 7.46 -20.29 -13.92
CA LYS A 411 7.93 -21.68 -14.04
C LYS A 411 9.03 -21.85 -15.09
N ALA A 412 9.82 -20.80 -15.36
CA ALA A 412 10.94 -20.90 -16.30
C ALA A 412 11.91 -21.99 -15.84
N SER A 413 12.25 -22.90 -16.75
CA SER A 413 12.81 -24.22 -16.50
C SER A 413 14.21 -24.28 -15.87
N ASN A 414 14.89 -23.14 -15.68
CA ASN A 414 16.26 -23.07 -15.18
C ASN A 414 16.42 -22.26 -13.88
N ASN A 415 15.32 -21.91 -13.24
CA ASN A 415 15.35 -21.10 -12.04
C ASN A 415 15.11 -21.93 -10.79
N ASN A 416 15.91 -21.73 -9.76
CA ASN A 416 15.77 -22.36 -8.46
C ASN A 416 15.06 -21.39 -7.53
N TRP A 417 13.79 -21.65 -7.28
CA TRP A 417 12.90 -20.85 -6.42
C TRP A 417 12.75 -21.45 -5.03
N ASP A 418 12.95 -22.77 -4.94
CA ASP A 418 12.72 -23.56 -3.74
C ASP A 418 14.05 -23.80 -3.04
N PHE A 419 14.15 -23.43 -1.78
CA PHE A 419 15.38 -23.50 -0.99
C PHE A 419 15.24 -24.45 0.18
N GLU A 420 16.23 -25.31 0.35
CA GLU A 420 16.38 -26.15 1.53
C GLU A 420 17.15 -25.37 2.61
N LEU A 421 16.71 -25.52 3.87
CA LEU A 421 17.41 -24.99 5.03
C LEU A 421 18.19 -26.12 5.70
N VAL A 422 19.48 -26.17 5.45
CA VAL A 422 20.38 -27.18 6.05
C VAL A 422 21.00 -26.57 7.31
N ALA A 423 20.75 -27.16 8.47
CA ALA A 423 21.33 -26.72 9.73
C ALA A 423 22.86 -26.75 9.68
N TYR A 424 23.48 -25.68 10.20
CA TYR A 424 24.93 -25.55 10.25
C TYR A 424 25.32 -24.73 11.50
N ASP A 425 25.83 -25.39 12.52
CA ASP A 425 26.05 -24.85 13.85
C ASP A 425 24.75 -24.16 14.40
N ASP A 426 24.80 -22.90 14.73
CA ASP A 426 23.69 -22.08 15.19
C ASP A 426 23.03 -21.23 14.06
N ALA A 427 23.22 -21.65 12.80
CA ALA A 427 22.78 -20.94 11.59
C ALA A 427 22.25 -21.92 10.53
N TYR A 428 22.05 -21.45 9.30
CA TYR A 428 21.56 -22.24 8.18
C TYR A 428 22.38 -22.00 6.91
N LYS A 429 22.59 -23.05 6.16
CA LYS A 429 22.88 -22.96 4.72
C LYS A 429 21.54 -22.91 4.01
N ILE A 430 21.22 -21.79 3.39
CA ILE A 430 20.07 -21.67 2.48
C ILE A 430 20.56 -22.20 1.15
N GLN A 431 20.08 -23.38 0.76
CA GLN A 431 20.64 -24.17 -0.33
C GLN A 431 19.64 -24.32 -1.48
N THR A 432 20.12 -24.18 -2.70
CA THR A 432 19.40 -24.50 -3.93
C THR A 432 19.56 -25.97 -4.30
N SER A 433 18.64 -26.52 -5.09
CA SER A 433 18.69 -27.91 -5.57
C SER A 433 19.94 -28.24 -6.40
N ASN A 434 20.56 -27.23 -7.03
CA ASN A 434 21.79 -27.38 -7.83
C ASN A 434 23.09 -27.12 -7.04
N GLY A 435 23.02 -27.05 -5.70
CA GLY A 435 24.18 -27.01 -4.81
C GLY A 435 24.81 -25.65 -4.59
N TYR A 436 24.06 -24.56 -4.83
CA TYR A 436 24.47 -23.21 -4.44
C TYR A 436 23.93 -22.88 -3.04
N TYR A 437 24.70 -22.06 -2.31
CA TYR A 437 24.38 -21.58 -0.97
C TYR A 437 24.28 -20.06 -0.95
N LEU A 438 23.30 -19.52 -0.25
CA LEU A 438 23.26 -18.09 0.04
C LEU A 438 24.20 -17.78 1.20
N LEU A 439 25.32 -17.14 0.90
CA LEU A 439 26.36 -16.80 1.88
C LEU A 439 26.67 -15.31 1.87
N TYR A 440 26.98 -14.77 3.04
CA TYR A 440 27.62 -13.46 3.14
C TYR A 440 29.11 -13.60 2.84
N GLN A 441 29.58 -12.81 1.90
CA GLN A 441 30.99 -12.76 1.48
C GLN A 441 31.64 -11.49 2.05
N LYS A 442 32.44 -11.62 3.10
CA LYS A 442 33.09 -10.50 3.78
C LYS A 442 33.91 -9.63 2.82
N ASN A 443 34.64 -10.23 1.89
CA ASN A 443 35.50 -9.50 0.95
C ASN A 443 34.74 -8.61 -0.03
N TYR A 444 33.44 -8.89 -0.23
CA TYR A 444 32.55 -8.13 -1.12
C TYR A 444 31.46 -7.37 -0.34
N SER A 445 31.37 -7.58 0.96
CA SER A 445 30.38 -6.96 1.83
C SER A 445 28.93 -7.18 1.38
N ASN A 446 28.62 -8.35 0.84
CA ASN A 446 27.30 -8.69 0.31
C ASN A 446 26.94 -10.17 0.46
N PHE A 447 25.65 -10.50 0.28
CA PHE A 447 25.16 -11.86 0.15
C PHE A 447 25.02 -12.21 -1.34
N SER A 448 25.40 -13.45 -1.68
CA SER A 448 25.31 -13.97 -3.04
C SER A 448 25.22 -15.50 -3.06
N TRP A 449 24.86 -16.06 -4.20
CA TRP A 449 24.90 -17.51 -4.40
C TRP A 449 26.34 -17.97 -4.62
N VAL A 450 26.73 -18.98 -3.88
CA VAL A 450 28.11 -19.50 -3.89
C VAL A 450 28.07 -21.02 -4.03
N ASN A 451 28.74 -21.54 -5.05
CA ASN A 451 28.89 -22.98 -5.26
C ASN A 451 30.13 -23.49 -4.53
N TYR A 452 30.04 -23.65 -3.22
CA TYR A 452 31.13 -24.20 -2.41
C TYR A 452 30.67 -25.41 -1.62
N ALA A 453 31.46 -26.47 -1.67
CA ALA A 453 31.24 -27.65 -0.84
C ALA A 453 31.52 -27.40 0.64
N SER A 454 32.29 -26.35 0.96
CA SER A 454 32.67 -25.95 2.31
C SER A 454 32.62 -24.44 2.49
N ILE A 455 32.46 -24.00 3.74
CA ILE A 455 32.52 -22.58 4.09
C ILE A 455 33.98 -22.17 4.24
N TYR A 456 34.43 -21.25 3.43
CA TYR A 456 35.80 -20.70 3.51
C TYR A 456 35.86 -19.54 4.49
N SER A 457 37.08 -19.24 4.99
CA SER A 457 37.33 -18.09 5.82
C SER A 457 36.83 -16.79 5.13
N GLY A 458 35.97 -16.05 5.81
CA GLY A 458 35.36 -14.81 5.28
C GLY A 458 34.04 -15.02 4.54
N ASN A 459 33.56 -16.29 4.41
CA ASN A 459 32.20 -16.60 3.97
C ASN A 459 31.39 -17.08 5.18
N TYR A 460 30.23 -16.50 5.39
CA TYR A 460 29.38 -16.78 6.53
C TYR A 460 27.99 -17.25 6.11
N VAL A 461 27.52 -18.30 6.76
CA VAL A 461 26.13 -18.75 6.69
C VAL A 461 25.21 -17.78 7.41
N THR A 462 23.92 -17.88 7.14
CA THR A 462 22.91 -17.00 7.71
C THR A 462 22.27 -17.62 8.95
N SER A 463 22.25 -16.91 10.06
CA SER A 463 21.30 -17.13 11.13
C SER A 463 19.98 -16.43 10.80
N LEU A 464 18.87 -17.01 11.23
CA LEU A 464 17.53 -16.50 10.98
C LEU A 464 16.96 -15.89 12.25
N TRP A 465 16.47 -14.65 12.13
CA TRP A 465 15.90 -13.88 13.23
C TRP A 465 14.47 -13.55 12.90
N GLU A 466 13.54 -14.19 13.60
CA GLU A 466 12.09 -14.03 13.36
C GLU A 466 11.60 -12.68 13.88
N TYR A 467 10.77 -12.01 13.09
CA TYR A 467 10.08 -10.80 13.50
C TYR A 467 9.13 -11.08 14.66
N ASP A 468 9.27 -10.32 15.74
CA ASP A 468 8.42 -10.36 16.93
C ASP A 468 7.58 -9.08 17.01
N PRO A 469 6.30 -9.13 16.63
CA PRO A 469 5.43 -7.95 16.67
C PRO A 469 5.09 -7.51 18.09
N THR A 470 5.32 -8.34 19.11
CA THR A 470 4.93 -8.02 20.49
C THR A 470 5.92 -7.09 21.20
N GLU A 471 7.16 -7.00 20.70
CA GLU A 471 8.21 -6.11 21.23
C GLU A 471 8.49 -4.92 20.31
N ALA A 472 7.71 -4.73 19.26
CA ALA A 472 7.81 -3.56 18.41
C ALA A 472 7.17 -2.35 19.12
N THR A 473 7.92 -1.23 19.25
CA THR A 473 7.36 0.02 19.76
C THR A 473 6.90 0.90 18.61
N GLY A 474 5.89 1.74 18.84
CA GLY A 474 5.28 2.54 17.77
C GLY A 474 4.39 1.73 16.82
N ILE A 475 4.18 0.44 17.09
CA ILE A 475 3.27 -0.41 16.32
C ILE A 475 2.08 -0.74 17.22
N SER A 476 0.88 -0.30 16.85
CA SER A 476 -0.31 -0.91 17.42
C SER A 476 -0.31 -2.39 17.04
N THR A 477 -0.56 -3.27 18.00
CA THR A 477 -0.60 -4.72 17.76
C THR A 477 -1.42 -5.00 16.52
N VAL A 478 -0.76 -5.35 15.43
CA VAL A 478 -1.43 -5.83 14.23
C VAL A 478 -2.14 -7.11 14.66
N ASN A 479 -3.44 -7.02 14.84
CA ASN A 479 -4.26 -8.22 14.91
C ASN A 479 -4.05 -8.91 13.57
N VAL A 480 -3.29 -9.99 13.57
CA VAL A 480 -3.22 -10.88 12.42
C VAL A 480 -4.64 -11.39 12.23
N TYR A 481 -5.38 -10.75 11.34
CA TYR A 481 -6.64 -11.29 10.88
C TYR A 481 -6.32 -12.68 10.34
N SER A 482 -6.77 -13.69 11.07
CA SER A 482 -7.06 -14.95 10.39
C SER A 482 -7.93 -14.56 9.20
N GLN A 483 -7.40 -14.72 7.98
CA GLN A 483 -8.07 -14.41 6.72
C GLN A 483 -9.56 -14.68 6.91
N PRO A 484 -10.46 -13.68 6.80
CA PRO A 484 -11.86 -13.98 6.76
C PRO A 484 -11.99 -14.97 5.62
N THR A 485 -12.48 -16.15 5.92
CA THR A 485 -12.80 -17.14 4.90
C THR A 485 -13.75 -16.43 3.95
N VAL A 486 -13.23 -15.97 2.81
CA VAL A 486 -13.99 -15.15 1.86
C VAL A 486 -15.26 -15.90 1.54
N THR A 487 -16.36 -15.39 2.05
CA THR A 487 -17.66 -15.98 1.83
C THR A 487 -18.24 -15.30 0.60
N ARG A 488 -18.13 -15.95 -0.53
CA ARG A 488 -18.67 -15.45 -1.80
C ARG A 488 -20.18 -15.69 -1.82
N LYS A 489 -20.96 -14.63 -1.98
CA LYS A 489 -22.41 -14.75 -2.21
C LYS A 489 -22.66 -14.66 -3.70
N SER A 490 -23.33 -15.64 -4.29
CA SER A 490 -23.72 -15.62 -5.69
C SER A 490 -25.16 -16.08 -5.86
N ILE A 491 -25.87 -15.56 -6.84
CA ILE A 491 -27.19 -16.04 -7.23
C ILE A 491 -27.01 -17.01 -8.40
N VAL A 492 -27.31 -18.28 -8.14
CA VAL A 492 -27.28 -19.33 -9.17
C VAL A 492 -28.71 -19.84 -9.36
N ASN A 493 -29.25 -19.74 -10.56
CA ASN A 493 -30.64 -20.13 -10.88
C ASN A 493 -31.68 -19.50 -9.94
N GLY A 494 -31.52 -18.19 -9.64
CA GLY A 494 -32.43 -17.45 -8.76
C GLY A 494 -32.33 -17.77 -7.25
N ARG A 495 -31.33 -18.54 -6.83
CA ARG A 495 -31.09 -18.88 -5.43
C ARG A 495 -29.79 -18.28 -4.93
N LEU A 496 -29.82 -17.67 -3.75
CA LEU A 496 -28.61 -17.17 -3.08
C LEU A 496 -27.77 -18.36 -2.61
N ILE A 497 -26.55 -18.44 -3.12
CA ILE A 497 -25.54 -19.43 -2.75
C ILE A 497 -24.40 -18.70 -2.03
N ILE A 498 -24.05 -19.19 -0.86
CA ILE A 498 -22.89 -18.70 -0.08
C ILE A 498 -21.76 -19.69 -0.29
N VAL A 499 -20.62 -19.23 -0.84
CA VAL A 499 -19.44 -20.07 -1.06
C VAL A 499 -18.37 -19.65 -0.05
N THR A 500 -17.96 -20.55 0.83
CA THR A 500 -16.86 -20.27 1.78
C THR A 500 -15.51 -20.28 1.09
N GLY A 501 -14.50 -19.66 1.70
CA GLY A 501 -13.12 -19.68 1.17
C GLY A 501 -12.51 -21.07 1.01
N LYS A 502 -13.17 -22.11 1.57
CA LYS A 502 -12.84 -23.52 1.32
C LYS A 502 -13.63 -24.15 0.17
N GLY A 503 -14.39 -23.35 -0.58
CA GLY A 503 -15.19 -23.80 -1.72
C GLY A 503 -16.50 -24.51 -1.35
N GLN A 504 -16.84 -24.61 -0.06
CA GLN A 504 -18.10 -25.17 0.37
C GLN A 504 -19.25 -24.21 0.03
N LYS A 505 -20.36 -24.76 -0.44
CA LYS A 505 -21.54 -23.99 -0.88
C LYS A 505 -22.68 -24.17 0.10
N TYR A 506 -23.37 -23.08 0.43
CA TYR A 506 -24.52 -23.09 1.33
C TYR A 506 -25.69 -22.31 0.73
N THR A 507 -26.91 -22.68 1.08
CA THR A 507 -28.09 -21.86 0.83
C THR A 507 -28.12 -20.64 1.75
N ALA A 508 -29.00 -19.65 1.46
CA ALA A 508 -29.24 -18.52 2.36
C ALA A 508 -29.70 -18.94 3.77
N ALA A 509 -30.27 -20.13 3.92
CA ALA A 509 -30.66 -20.72 5.21
C ALA A 509 -29.52 -21.52 5.89
N GLY A 510 -28.29 -21.48 5.35
CA GLY A 510 -27.14 -22.19 5.94
C GLY A 510 -27.08 -23.69 5.65
N ILE A 511 -27.88 -24.20 4.71
CA ILE A 511 -27.88 -25.63 4.34
C ILE A 511 -26.76 -25.86 3.32
N GLU A 512 -25.86 -26.79 3.60
CA GLU A 512 -24.77 -27.15 2.69
C GLU A 512 -25.31 -27.76 1.38
N ILE A 513 -24.80 -27.28 0.24
CA ILE A 513 -25.11 -27.79 -1.08
C ILE A 513 -23.92 -28.65 -1.52
N ARG A 514 -24.13 -29.93 -1.64
CA ARG A 514 -23.13 -30.89 -2.12
C ARG A 514 -23.06 -30.94 -3.63
#